data_c97db9adb126cc11078ae5211ed8b0ae
#
_entry.id   c97db9adb126cc11078ae5211ed8b0ae
#
_cell.length_a   1.000
_cell.length_b   1.000
_cell.length_c   1.000
_cell.angle_alpha   90.00
_cell.angle_beta   90.00
_cell.angle_gamma   90.00
#
_symmetry.space_group_name_H-M   'P 1'
#
loop_
_entity.id
_entity.type
_entity.pdbx_description
1 polymer ?
#
loop_
_entity_poly.entity_id
_entity_poly.type
_entity_poly.pdbx_seq_one_letter_code
_entity_poly.pdbx_strand_id
1 'polypeptide(L)'
;YKISPSKIKAIEVLKEGKKKHADLDFGKHVIPMMLDKGDRVFTYNFMDNMIPGMKPEERGYWKDVGTIDSYYEANMDLVNVAPQLNLYNYRWPILTNQGNLPPAKTVFDEEGRRGENISSYVCGGCITSGSTVRRSIIGPRCKINSFSLVEDSILFNNVEIGRHVKIRRAIIDEDLRIPEGTEIGYDHEADRARGYTVTESGIVIVTKS
;
A
#
# COMPACT_ATOMS: atom_id res chain seq x y z
N TYR A 1 15.58 -19.38 5.95
CA TYR A 1 16.07 -19.15 7.33
C TYR A 1 15.82 -20.39 8.17
N LYS A 2 16.88 -21.13 8.59
CA LYS A 2 16.74 -22.16 9.62
C LYS A 2 16.68 -21.47 10.99
N ILE A 3 15.50 -21.44 11.59
CA ILE A 3 15.34 -21.00 12.97
C ILE A 3 15.91 -22.12 13.87
N SER A 4 16.95 -21.82 14.65
CA SER A 4 17.56 -22.81 15.53
C SER A 4 16.58 -23.22 16.65
N PRO A 5 16.66 -24.47 17.17
CA PRO A 5 15.78 -24.93 18.25
C PRO A 5 15.78 -24.06 19.51
N SER A 6 16.88 -23.35 19.79
CA SER A 6 16.96 -22.39 20.90
C SER A 6 16.08 -21.17 20.73
N LYS A 7 15.77 -20.78 19.47
CA LYS A 7 14.84 -19.66 19.17
C LYS A 7 13.38 -20.08 19.34
N ILE A 8 13.07 -21.36 19.12
CA ILE A 8 11.74 -21.92 19.39
C ILE A 8 11.45 -21.89 20.91
N LYS A 9 12.46 -22.14 21.77
CA LYS A 9 12.34 -21.98 23.21
C LYS A 9 11.99 -20.55 23.66
N ALA A 10 12.52 -19.53 22.99
CA ALA A 10 12.15 -18.14 23.28
C ALA A 10 10.65 -17.89 22.99
N ILE A 11 10.13 -18.47 21.90
CA ILE A 11 8.69 -18.41 21.57
C ILE A 11 7.84 -19.20 22.56
N GLU A 12 8.33 -20.33 23.09
CA GLU A 12 7.65 -21.12 24.13
C GLU A 12 7.61 -20.39 25.48
N VAL A 13 8.71 -19.76 25.89
CA VAL A 13 8.77 -18.89 27.08
C VAL A 13 7.79 -17.72 26.98
N LEU A 14 7.62 -17.16 25.78
CA LEU A 14 6.62 -16.13 25.52
C LEU A 14 5.18 -16.67 25.58
N LYS A 15 4.96 -17.96 25.28
CA LYS A 15 3.66 -18.63 25.43
C LYS A 15 3.31 -18.96 26.90
N GLU A 16 4.28 -19.25 27.72
CA GLU A 16 4.09 -19.51 29.17
C GLU A 16 3.85 -18.20 29.95
N GLY A 17 4.37 -17.07 29.49
CA GLY A 17 4.10 -15.72 30.02
C GLY A 17 2.70 -15.18 29.79
N LYS A 18 1.78 -15.95 29.23
CA LYS A 18 0.40 -15.60 28.83
C LYS A 18 -0.56 -15.18 29.94
N LYS A 19 -0.10 -14.77 31.12
CA LYS A 19 -1.01 -14.29 32.18
C LYS A 19 -1.23 -12.78 32.25
N LYS A 20 -0.60 -11.98 31.40
CA LYS A 20 -0.93 -10.55 31.20
C LYS A 20 -0.65 -10.21 29.75
N HIS A 21 -1.53 -9.44 29.10
CA HIS A 21 -1.41 -8.88 27.76
C HIS A 21 -0.02 -8.28 27.51
N ALA A 22 0.97 -9.11 27.24
CA ALA A 22 2.30 -8.68 26.89
C ALA A 22 2.31 -8.52 25.36
N ASP A 23 2.43 -7.29 24.90
CA ASP A 23 2.77 -7.01 23.52
C ASP A 23 4.05 -7.77 23.18
N LEU A 24 3.94 -8.73 22.25
CA LEU A 24 5.06 -9.58 21.82
C LEU A 24 5.87 -8.88 20.72
N ASP A 25 6.32 -7.67 21.01
CA ASP A 25 7.15 -6.89 20.12
C ASP A 25 8.61 -7.38 20.18
N PHE A 26 9.22 -7.67 19.03
CA PHE A 26 10.60 -8.15 18.96
C PHE A 26 11.60 -7.12 19.50
N GLY A 27 11.43 -5.85 19.15
CA GLY A 27 12.34 -4.77 19.55
C GLY A 27 12.21 -4.41 21.02
N LYS A 28 10.96 -4.31 21.51
CA LYS A 28 10.68 -3.85 22.88
C LYS A 28 10.79 -4.95 23.93
N HIS A 29 10.54 -6.21 23.57
CA HIS A 29 10.42 -7.29 24.54
C HIS A 29 11.38 -8.45 24.26
N VAL A 30 11.41 -9.01 23.05
CA VAL A 30 12.16 -10.25 22.77
C VAL A 30 13.66 -10.01 22.80
N ILE A 31 14.15 -9.00 22.07
CA ILE A 31 15.60 -8.73 21.99
C ILE A 31 16.16 -8.29 23.34
N PRO A 32 15.55 -7.36 24.11
CA PRO A 32 16.00 -7.03 25.45
C PRO A 32 16.06 -8.26 26.37
N MET A 33 15.00 -9.08 26.37
CA MET A 33 14.98 -10.29 27.19
C MET A 33 16.08 -11.30 26.82
N MET A 34 16.45 -11.42 25.55
CA MET A 34 17.55 -12.25 25.10
C MET A 34 18.89 -11.72 25.61
N LEU A 35 19.09 -10.39 25.57
CA LEU A 35 20.29 -9.72 26.10
C LEU A 35 20.39 -9.93 27.62
N ASP A 36 19.31 -9.76 28.36
CA ASP A 36 19.25 -9.96 29.82
C ASP A 36 19.57 -11.41 30.21
N LYS A 37 19.26 -12.38 29.36
CA LYS A 37 19.60 -13.78 29.52
C LYS A 37 21.03 -14.14 29.15
N GLY A 38 21.79 -13.17 28.63
CA GLY A 38 23.16 -13.38 28.16
C GLY A 38 23.26 -14.11 26.82
N ASP A 39 22.17 -14.14 26.03
CA ASP A 39 22.20 -14.67 24.67
C ASP A 39 23.07 -13.80 23.75
N ARG A 40 23.77 -14.43 22.83
CA ARG A 40 24.57 -13.70 21.84
C ARG A 40 23.66 -13.13 20.75
N VAL A 41 23.43 -11.81 20.81
CA VAL A 41 22.67 -11.04 19.83
C VAL A 41 23.66 -10.26 18.96
N PHE A 42 23.55 -10.41 17.65
CA PHE A 42 24.43 -9.72 16.68
C PHE A 42 23.60 -8.76 15.83
N THR A 43 24.17 -7.60 15.53
CA THR A 43 23.62 -6.65 14.57
C THR A 43 24.03 -7.03 13.15
N TYR A 44 23.14 -6.76 12.22
CA TYR A 44 23.42 -6.84 10.79
C TYR A 44 23.36 -5.43 10.19
N ASN A 45 24.43 -5.01 9.52
CA ASN A 45 24.41 -3.72 8.83
C ASN A 45 23.59 -3.81 7.56
N PHE A 46 22.39 -3.25 7.58
CA PHE A 46 21.47 -3.29 6.44
C PHE A 46 22.01 -2.59 5.18
N MET A 47 22.91 -1.62 5.35
CA MET A 47 23.59 -0.94 4.24
C MET A 47 24.53 -1.86 3.45
N ASP A 48 24.92 -3.01 4.00
CA ASP A 48 25.76 -3.98 3.31
C ASP A 48 24.97 -4.93 2.40
N ASN A 49 23.63 -4.81 2.40
CA ASN A 49 22.78 -5.59 1.49
C ASN A 49 23.07 -5.22 0.03
N MET A 50 23.38 -6.25 -0.74
CA MET A 50 23.52 -6.17 -2.20
C MET A 50 22.61 -7.20 -2.83
N ILE A 51 21.47 -6.74 -3.35
CA ILE A 51 20.53 -7.60 -4.07
C ILE A 51 20.83 -7.59 -5.58
N PRO A 52 20.72 -8.74 -6.27
CA PRO A 52 20.94 -8.81 -7.72
C PRO A 52 20.07 -7.78 -8.46
N GLY A 53 20.72 -6.97 -9.31
CA GLY A 53 20.00 -5.95 -10.10
C GLY A 53 19.70 -4.65 -9.39
N MET A 54 20.06 -4.52 -8.12
CA MET A 54 19.90 -3.29 -7.35
C MET A 54 20.83 -2.19 -7.87
N LYS A 55 20.32 -0.98 -7.96
CA LYS A 55 21.13 0.21 -8.27
C LYS A 55 21.74 0.81 -7.00
N PRO A 56 22.83 1.57 -7.09
CA PRO A 56 23.46 2.19 -5.92
C PRO A 56 22.52 3.06 -5.07
N GLU A 57 21.62 3.79 -5.71
CA GLU A 57 20.64 4.67 -5.07
C GLU A 57 19.52 3.92 -4.32
N GLU A 58 19.31 2.65 -4.63
CA GLU A 58 18.34 1.78 -3.96
C GLU A 58 18.90 1.15 -2.67
N ARG A 59 20.21 1.33 -2.42
CA ARG A 59 20.89 0.72 -1.30
C ARG A 59 20.35 1.22 0.04
N GLY A 60 20.09 0.28 0.95
CA GLY A 60 19.58 0.61 2.27
C GLY A 60 18.13 1.08 2.30
N TYR A 61 17.37 0.86 1.22
CA TYR A 61 15.93 1.18 1.22
C TYR A 61 15.22 0.43 2.35
N TRP A 62 14.63 1.19 3.25
CA TRP A 62 13.78 0.71 4.32
C TRP A 62 12.74 1.78 4.65
N LYS A 63 11.48 1.40 4.76
CA LYS A 63 10.37 2.29 5.13
C LYS A 63 9.56 1.66 6.24
N ASP A 64 9.33 2.41 7.31
CA ASP A 64 8.32 2.09 8.31
C ASP A 64 6.95 2.53 7.78
N VAL A 65 6.03 1.58 7.73
CA VAL A 65 4.65 1.81 7.27
C VAL A 65 3.65 1.60 8.42
N GLY A 66 4.08 1.88 9.64
CA GLY A 66 3.29 1.70 10.86
C GLY A 66 2.17 2.74 11.06
N THR A 67 2.12 3.80 10.27
CA THR A 67 1.03 4.78 10.26
C THR A 67 0.38 4.85 8.88
N ILE A 68 -0.85 5.35 8.81
CA ILE A 68 -1.56 5.55 7.53
C ILE A 68 -0.76 6.50 6.62
N ASP A 69 -0.24 7.58 7.20
CA ASP A 69 0.54 8.56 6.46
C ASP A 69 1.82 7.96 5.88
N SER A 70 2.59 7.24 6.68
CA SER A 70 3.82 6.59 6.19
C SER A 70 3.54 5.48 5.17
N TYR A 71 2.43 4.75 5.33
CA TYR A 71 1.96 3.78 4.33
C TYR A 71 1.60 4.47 3.01
N TYR A 72 0.82 5.55 3.09
CA TYR A 72 0.43 6.32 1.91
C TYR A 72 1.64 6.88 1.19
N GLU A 73 2.57 7.54 1.90
CA GLU A 73 3.79 8.11 1.34
C GLU A 73 4.68 7.06 0.67
N ALA A 74 4.87 5.90 1.32
CA ALA A 74 5.66 4.82 0.75
C ALA A 74 5.07 4.27 -0.55
N ASN A 75 3.74 4.20 -0.64
CA ASN A 75 3.04 3.81 -1.86
C ASN A 75 3.13 4.90 -2.94
N MET A 76 2.92 6.17 -2.57
CA MET A 76 2.98 7.28 -3.54
C MET A 76 4.39 7.53 -4.06
N ASP A 77 5.44 7.14 -3.33
CA ASP A 77 6.82 7.16 -3.85
C ASP A 77 6.97 6.24 -5.07
N LEU A 78 6.26 5.11 -5.11
CA LEU A 78 6.34 4.17 -6.24
C LEU A 78 5.90 4.76 -7.58
N VAL A 79 4.98 5.73 -7.59
CA VAL A 79 4.48 6.36 -8.83
C VAL A 79 5.38 7.49 -9.33
N ASN A 80 6.45 7.83 -8.61
CA ASN A 80 7.45 8.78 -9.06
C ASN A 80 8.23 8.23 -10.27
N VAL A 81 8.82 9.13 -11.05
CA VAL A 81 9.64 8.78 -12.22
C VAL A 81 10.87 7.94 -11.82
N ALA A 82 11.45 8.25 -10.65
CA ALA A 82 12.59 7.54 -10.09
C ALA A 82 12.30 7.15 -8.63
N PRO A 83 11.52 6.10 -8.40
CA PRO A 83 11.18 5.65 -7.04
C PRO A 83 12.41 5.04 -6.36
N GLN A 84 12.48 5.16 -5.03
CA GLN A 84 13.55 4.54 -4.25
C GLN A 84 13.47 3.00 -4.28
N LEU A 85 12.28 2.43 -4.38
CA LEU A 85 12.05 1.00 -4.55
C LEU A 85 11.71 0.68 -6.00
N ASN A 86 12.57 -0.09 -6.67
CA ASN A 86 12.35 -0.50 -8.05
C ASN A 86 11.57 -1.82 -8.13
N LEU A 87 10.28 -1.75 -8.42
CA LEU A 87 9.43 -2.94 -8.62
C LEU A 87 9.79 -3.73 -9.90
N TYR A 88 10.52 -3.13 -10.85
CA TYR A 88 10.90 -3.74 -12.13
C TYR A 88 12.26 -4.42 -12.08
N ASN A 89 12.76 -4.76 -10.89
CA ASN A 89 13.98 -5.55 -10.76
C ASN A 89 13.70 -7.04 -11.04
N TYR A 90 13.78 -7.46 -12.28
CA TYR A 90 13.55 -8.85 -12.69
C TYR A 90 14.62 -9.84 -12.22
N ARG A 91 15.78 -9.36 -11.74
CA ARG A 91 16.85 -10.22 -11.19
C ARG A 91 16.59 -10.63 -9.74
N TRP A 92 15.72 -9.88 -9.06
CA TRP A 92 15.25 -10.15 -7.71
C TRP A 92 13.77 -9.73 -7.58
N PRO A 93 12.85 -10.46 -8.22
CA PRO A 93 11.45 -10.05 -8.25
C PRO A 93 10.80 -10.18 -6.88
N ILE A 94 9.93 -9.25 -6.57
CA ILE A 94 9.05 -9.35 -5.40
C ILE A 94 7.96 -10.38 -5.73
N LEU A 95 7.99 -11.52 -5.03
CA LEU A 95 6.99 -12.57 -5.21
C LEU A 95 5.74 -12.22 -4.40
N THR A 96 4.61 -12.15 -5.08
CA THR A 96 3.30 -11.87 -4.50
C THR A 96 2.26 -12.81 -5.09
N ASN A 97 1.06 -12.85 -4.50
CA ASN A 97 -0.07 -13.58 -5.05
C ASN A 97 -0.61 -12.84 -6.28
N GLN A 98 -0.09 -13.20 -7.44
CA GLN A 98 -0.59 -12.68 -8.72
C GLN A 98 -1.75 -13.56 -9.18
N GLY A 99 -2.98 -12.99 -9.13
CA GLY A 99 -4.13 -13.63 -9.75
C GLY A 99 -3.95 -13.76 -11.28
N ASN A 100 -4.50 -14.82 -11.87
CA ASN A 100 -4.57 -14.95 -13.33
C ASN A 100 -5.63 -13.99 -13.87
N LEU A 101 -5.27 -12.73 -14.07
CA LEU A 101 -6.16 -11.65 -14.48
C LEU A 101 -5.85 -11.19 -15.91
N PRO A 102 -6.86 -10.72 -16.68
CA PRO A 102 -6.61 -10.11 -17.97
C PRO A 102 -5.80 -8.81 -17.80
N PRO A 103 -5.13 -8.34 -18.85
CA PRO A 103 -4.48 -7.04 -18.84
C PRO A 103 -5.44 -5.90 -18.45
N ALA A 104 -4.90 -4.83 -17.85
CA ALA A 104 -5.66 -3.61 -17.64
C ALA A 104 -6.08 -3.01 -18.99
N LYS A 105 -7.28 -2.42 -19.04
CA LYS A 105 -7.86 -1.85 -20.24
C LYS A 105 -8.27 -0.40 -20.02
N THR A 106 -7.82 0.47 -20.94
CA THR A 106 -8.27 1.88 -21.02
C THR A 106 -9.12 2.04 -22.25
N VAL A 107 -10.30 2.65 -22.12
CA VAL A 107 -11.26 2.79 -23.21
C VAL A 107 -11.80 4.20 -23.32
N PHE A 108 -12.28 4.52 -24.51
CA PHE A 108 -12.74 5.78 -25.03
C PHE A 108 -11.61 6.77 -25.34
N ASP A 109 -11.72 7.38 -26.52
CA ASP A 109 -10.89 8.48 -27.02
C ASP A 109 -11.81 9.47 -27.76
N GLU A 110 -12.85 9.93 -27.04
CA GLU A 110 -13.82 10.91 -27.54
C GLU A 110 -13.58 12.24 -26.85
N GLU A 111 -13.93 13.34 -27.48
CA GLU A 111 -13.87 14.66 -26.88
C GLU A 111 -14.73 14.71 -25.60
N GLY A 112 -14.13 15.14 -24.49
CA GLY A 112 -14.78 15.16 -23.16
C GLY A 112 -14.95 13.80 -22.51
N ARG A 113 -14.59 12.68 -23.18
CA ARG A 113 -14.69 11.34 -22.65
C ARG A 113 -13.49 10.50 -23.05
N ARG A 114 -12.34 10.74 -22.44
CA ARG A 114 -11.11 9.99 -22.71
C ARG A 114 -10.69 9.20 -21.49
N GLY A 115 -10.30 7.93 -21.69
CA GLY A 115 -9.66 7.14 -20.66
C GLY A 115 -8.18 7.46 -20.60
N GLU A 116 -7.65 7.82 -19.43
CA GLU A 116 -6.24 8.16 -19.26
C GLU A 116 -5.69 7.63 -17.95
N ASN A 117 -4.48 7.04 -18.01
CA ASN A 117 -3.72 6.66 -16.84
C ASN A 117 -2.36 7.35 -16.91
N ILE A 118 -2.11 8.32 -16.03
CA ILE A 118 -0.96 9.21 -16.06
C ILE A 118 -0.14 9.03 -14.81
N SER A 119 1.15 8.67 -14.94
CA SER A 119 2.07 8.45 -13.80
C SER A 119 1.44 7.57 -12.71
N SER A 120 0.84 6.45 -13.10
CA SER A 120 0.04 5.61 -12.20
C SER A 120 0.35 4.14 -12.40
N TYR A 121 0.23 3.36 -11.34
CA TYR A 121 0.20 1.91 -11.43
C TYR A 121 -1.23 1.43 -11.59
N VAL A 122 -1.49 0.61 -12.61
CA VAL A 122 -2.81 0.00 -12.87
C VAL A 122 -2.63 -1.50 -12.99
N CYS A 123 -3.14 -2.23 -12.02
CA CYS A 123 -3.01 -3.68 -11.95
C CYS A 123 -3.90 -4.40 -12.96
N GLY A 124 -3.67 -5.70 -13.11
CA GLY A 124 -4.45 -6.57 -14.00
C GLY A 124 -5.94 -6.59 -13.68
N GLY A 125 -6.76 -6.79 -14.70
CA GLY A 125 -8.23 -6.83 -14.59
C GLY A 125 -8.91 -5.49 -14.43
N CYS A 126 -8.18 -4.37 -14.44
CA CYS A 126 -8.75 -3.04 -14.31
C CYS A 126 -9.35 -2.50 -15.61
N ILE A 127 -10.36 -1.65 -15.50
CA ILE A 127 -10.95 -0.92 -16.62
C ILE A 127 -11.03 0.56 -16.26
N THR A 128 -10.27 1.40 -16.97
CA THR A 128 -10.39 2.86 -16.92
C THR A 128 -11.26 3.31 -18.10
N SER A 129 -12.51 3.69 -17.83
CA SER A 129 -13.54 3.90 -18.83
C SER A 129 -13.89 5.39 -18.97
N GLY A 130 -13.25 6.09 -19.90
CA GLY A 130 -13.54 7.51 -20.16
C GLY A 130 -13.35 8.41 -18.93
N SER A 131 -12.31 8.17 -18.16
CA SER A 131 -11.96 8.81 -16.89
C SER A 131 -10.47 9.02 -16.80
N THR A 132 -10.04 9.90 -15.92
CA THR A 132 -8.62 10.20 -15.70
C THR A 132 -8.15 9.64 -14.37
N VAL A 133 -7.07 8.87 -14.41
CA VAL A 133 -6.32 8.41 -13.25
C VAL A 133 -4.95 9.06 -13.28
N ARG A 134 -4.57 9.74 -12.21
CA ARG A 134 -3.31 10.48 -12.15
C ARG A 134 -2.59 10.25 -10.83
N ARG A 135 -1.28 9.95 -10.89
CA ARG A 135 -0.42 9.71 -9.73
C ARG A 135 -1.10 8.83 -8.68
N SER A 136 -1.62 7.68 -9.12
CA SER A 136 -2.44 6.80 -8.27
C SER A 136 -2.04 5.34 -8.44
N ILE A 137 -2.38 4.55 -7.44
CA ILE A 137 -2.18 3.10 -7.46
C ILE A 137 -3.54 2.44 -7.48
N ILE A 138 -3.81 1.69 -8.54
CA ILE A 138 -5.07 1.01 -8.77
C ILE A 138 -4.86 -0.50 -8.62
N GLY A 139 -5.40 -1.05 -7.55
CA GLY A 139 -5.39 -2.47 -7.23
C GLY A 139 -6.12 -3.33 -8.28
N PRO A 140 -5.94 -4.65 -8.25
CA PRO A 140 -6.53 -5.55 -9.23
C PRO A 140 -8.05 -5.46 -9.31
N ARG A 141 -8.60 -5.65 -10.51
CA ARG A 141 -10.05 -5.73 -10.80
C ARG A 141 -10.85 -4.45 -10.51
N CYS A 142 -10.19 -3.33 -10.39
CA CYS A 142 -10.89 -2.06 -10.23
C CYS A 142 -11.55 -1.60 -11.53
N LYS A 143 -12.69 -0.92 -11.40
CA LYS A 143 -13.39 -0.30 -12.52
C LYS A 143 -13.67 1.16 -12.23
N ILE A 144 -13.22 2.05 -13.11
CA ILE A 144 -13.40 3.49 -13.00
C ILE A 144 -14.29 3.93 -14.14
N ASN A 145 -15.51 4.35 -13.83
CA ASN A 145 -16.51 4.73 -14.82
C ASN A 145 -16.33 6.17 -15.28
N SER A 146 -16.93 6.50 -16.44
CA SER A 146 -16.67 7.72 -17.22
C SER A 146 -16.89 9.02 -16.45
N PHE A 147 -16.12 10.03 -16.85
CA PHE A 147 -16.14 11.40 -16.32
C PHE A 147 -15.65 11.51 -14.88
N SER A 148 -14.96 10.48 -14.39
CA SER A 148 -14.40 10.47 -13.04
C SER A 148 -12.94 10.84 -13.05
N LEU A 149 -12.46 11.39 -11.93
CA LEU A 149 -11.09 11.79 -11.70
C LEU A 149 -10.57 11.14 -10.42
N VAL A 150 -9.48 10.39 -10.53
CA VAL A 150 -8.79 9.79 -9.38
C VAL A 150 -7.36 10.31 -9.36
N GLU A 151 -7.01 11.07 -8.34
CA GLU A 151 -5.69 11.70 -8.20
C GLU A 151 -5.06 11.37 -6.86
N ASP A 152 -3.74 11.18 -6.85
CA ASP A 152 -2.95 10.99 -5.63
C ASP A 152 -3.59 9.99 -4.66
N SER A 153 -4.09 8.86 -5.16
CA SER A 153 -4.93 7.96 -4.38
C SER A 153 -4.55 6.50 -4.56
N ILE A 154 -4.91 5.70 -3.58
CA ILE A 154 -4.69 4.26 -3.56
C ILE A 154 -6.05 3.57 -3.51
N LEU A 155 -6.38 2.80 -4.53
CA LEU A 155 -7.57 1.97 -4.58
C LEU A 155 -7.14 0.51 -4.38
N PHE A 156 -7.72 -0.17 -3.39
CA PHE A 156 -7.46 -1.58 -3.18
C PHE A 156 -8.22 -2.44 -4.19
N ASN A 157 -8.26 -3.73 -3.98
CA ASN A 157 -8.78 -4.69 -4.96
C ASN A 157 -10.28 -4.52 -5.17
N ASN A 158 -10.75 -4.73 -6.41
CA ASN A 158 -12.17 -4.85 -6.73
C ASN A 158 -13.02 -3.62 -6.35
N VAL A 159 -12.43 -2.42 -6.42
CA VAL A 159 -13.15 -1.15 -6.19
C VAL A 159 -13.85 -0.73 -7.48
N GLU A 160 -15.12 -0.36 -7.38
CA GLU A 160 -15.88 0.23 -8.48
C GLU A 160 -16.17 1.71 -8.20
N ILE A 161 -15.67 2.58 -9.07
CA ILE A 161 -15.90 4.02 -9.03
C ILE A 161 -17.04 4.35 -9.99
N GLY A 162 -18.09 4.98 -9.48
CA GLY A 162 -19.24 5.48 -10.25
C GLY A 162 -18.85 6.53 -11.28
N ARG A 163 -19.82 7.05 -12.02
CA ARG A 163 -19.61 8.15 -12.97
C ARG A 163 -19.49 9.48 -12.20
N HIS A 164 -18.79 10.46 -12.81
CA HIS A 164 -18.67 11.82 -12.24
C HIS A 164 -18.12 11.87 -10.80
N VAL A 165 -17.38 10.84 -10.39
CA VAL A 165 -16.74 10.77 -9.08
C VAL A 165 -15.40 11.49 -9.12
N LYS A 166 -15.08 12.22 -8.05
CA LYS A 166 -13.76 12.84 -7.86
C LYS A 166 -13.14 12.34 -6.57
N ILE A 167 -11.93 11.80 -6.67
CA ILE A 167 -11.17 11.29 -5.53
C ILE A 167 -9.79 11.94 -5.54
N ARG A 168 -9.36 12.46 -4.40
CA ARG A 168 -8.01 13.01 -4.21
C ARG A 168 -7.47 12.69 -2.82
N ARG A 169 -6.18 12.32 -2.74
CA ARG A 169 -5.49 12.00 -1.48
C ARG A 169 -6.27 11.04 -0.59
N ALA A 170 -6.67 9.92 -1.17
CA ALA A 170 -7.51 8.95 -0.48
C ALA A 170 -6.97 7.51 -0.60
N ILE A 171 -7.32 6.71 0.39
CA ILE A 171 -7.15 5.26 0.39
C ILE A 171 -8.56 4.67 0.40
N ILE A 172 -8.89 3.90 -0.63
CA ILE A 172 -10.19 3.24 -0.78
C ILE A 172 -9.99 1.74 -0.55
N ASP A 173 -10.65 1.21 0.45
CA ASP A 173 -10.57 -0.22 0.83
C ASP A 173 -11.17 -1.13 -0.25
N GLU A 174 -10.85 -2.41 -0.17
CA GLU A 174 -11.26 -3.41 -1.17
C GLU A 174 -12.78 -3.63 -1.23
N ASP A 175 -13.27 -4.11 -2.37
CA ASP A 175 -14.68 -4.47 -2.64
C ASP A 175 -15.68 -3.33 -2.45
N LEU A 176 -15.24 -2.09 -2.45
CA LEU A 176 -16.14 -0.93 -2.30
C LEU A 176 -16.69 -0.46 -3.64
N ARG A 177 -17.90 0.09 -3.55
CA ARG A 177 -18.56 0.80 -4.65
C ARG A 177 -18.78 2.24 -4.25
N ILE A 178 -18.16 3.16 -4.95
CA ILE A 178 -18.31 4.60 -4.75
C ILE A 178 -19.45 5.09 -5.67
N PRO A 179 -20.54 5.62 -5.11
CA PRO A 179 -21.69 6.07 -5.88
C PRO A 179 -21.34 7.20 -6.85
N GLU A 180 -22.16 7.33 -7.90
CA GLU A 180 -22.06 8.41 -8.89
C GLU A 180 -22.07 9.78 -8.22
N GLY A 181 -21.23 10.71 -8.73
CA GLY A 181 -21.15 12.09 -8.28
C GLY A 181 -20.51 12.31 -6.92
N THR A 182 -19.96 11.26 -6.29
CA THR A 182 -19.30 11.39 -4.99
C THR A 182 -17.98 12.15 -5.13
N GLU A 183 -17.73 13.11 -4.24
CA GLU A 183 -16.42 13.78 -4.09
C GLU A 183 -15.77 13.34 -2.78
N ILE A 184 -14.50 12.91 -2.82
CA ILE A 184 -13.72 12.43 -1.67
C ILE A 184 -12.37 13.17 -1.67
N GLY A 185 -11.99 13.72 -0.50
CA GLY A 185 -10.74 14.44 -0.32
C GLY A 185 -10.73 15.88 -0.82
N TYR A 186 -11.91 16.43 -1.12
CA TYR A 186 -12.10 17.84 -1.52
C TYR A 186 -12.69 18.66 -0.38
N ASP A 187 -13.54 18.07 0.44
CA ASP A 187 -14.15 18.66 1.63
C ASP A 187 -14.06 17.65 2.78
N HIS A 188 -13.11 17.87 3.68
CA HIS A 188 -12.84 16.96 4.79
C HIS A 188 -13.96 16.95 5.85
N GLU A 189 -14.77 17.99 5.96
CA GLU A 189 -15.94 17.99 6.86
C GLU A 189 -17.05 17.12 6.28
N ALA A 190 -17.31 17.25 5.00
CA ALA A 190 -18.24 16.37 4.29
C ALA A 190 -17.77 14.91 4.31
N ASP A 191 -16.46 14.64 4.19
CA ASP A 191 -15.90 13.30 4.28
C ASP A 191 -16.11 12.70 5.68
N ARG A 192 -15.85 13.45 6.75
CA ARG A 192 -16.15 13.02 8.12
C ARG A 192 -17.62 12.79 8.37
N ALA A 193 -18.47 13.66 7.84
CA ALA A 193 -19.94 13.51 7.95
C ALA A 193 -20.48 12.24 7.28
N ARG A 194 -19.77 11.73 6.25
CA ARG A 194 -20.06 10.42 5.61
C ARG A 194 -19.50 9.23 6.40
N GLY A 195 -18.80 9.46 7.51
CA GLY A 195 -18.18 8.42 8.32
C GLY A 195 -16.76 8.02 7.85
N TYR A 196 -16.15 8.77 6.95
CA TYR A 196 -14.78 8.52 6.51
C TYR A 196 -13.78 9.02 7.54
N THR A 197 -12.66 8.32 7.68
CA THR A 197 -11.55 8.77 8.52
C THR A 197 -10.69 9.75 7.72
N VAL A 198 -10.32 10.87 8.34
CA VAL A 198 -9.41 11.86 7.74
C VAL A 198 -8.25 12.05 8.68
N THR A 199 -7.02 11.79 8.21
CA THR A 199 -5.80 11.99 9.00
C THR A 199 -5.50 13.47 9.20
N GLU A 200 -4.57 13.79 10.09
CA GLU A 200 -4.11 15.17 10.30
C GLU A 200 -3.48 15.77 9.03
N SER A 201 -2.82 14.94 8.23
CA SER A 201 -2.23 15.35 6.94
C SER A 201 -3.26 15.49 5.80
N GLY A 202 -4.54 15.16 6.05
CA GLY A 202 -5.62 15.27 5.08
C GLY A 202 -5.76 14.07 4.13
N ILE A 203 -5.29 12.89 4.50
CA ILE A 203 -5.56 11.66 3.77
C ILE A 203 -6.92 11.11 4.20
N VAL A 204 -7.78 10.83 3.23
CA VAL A 204 -9.12 10.28 3.49
C VAL A 204 -9.10 8.76 3.35
N ILE A 205 -9.61 8.05 4.34
CA ILE A 205 -9.71 6.60 4.33
C ILE A 205 -11.18 6.20 4.26
N VAL A 206 -11.53 5.44 3.25
CA VAL A 206 -12.87 4.88 3.06
C VAL A 206 -12.78 3.38 3.27
N THR A 207 -13.41 2.89 4.34
CA THR A 207 -13.44 1.47 4.70
C THR A 207 -14.84 0.90 4.58
N LYS A 208 -14.94 -0.43 4.56
CA LYS A 208 -16.22 -1.12 4.72
C LYS A 208 -16.80 -0.76 6.10
N SER A 209 -18.06 -0.36 6.13
CA SER A 209 -18.85 -0.14 7.35
C SER A 209 -19.32 -1.46 7.94
#